data_965766b45d06b0dca448c61af3271d83
#
_entry.id   965766b45d06b0dca448c61af3271d83
#
_cell.length_a   1.000
_cell.length_b   1.000
_cell.length_c   1.000
_cell.angle_alpha   90.00
_cell.angle_beta   90.00
_cell.angle_gamma   90.00
#
_symmetry.space_group_name_H-M   'P 1'
#
loop_
_entity.id
_entity.type
_entity.pdbx_description
1 polymer ?
#
loop_
_entity_poly.entity_id
_entity_poly.type
_entity_poly.pdbx_seq_one_letter_code
_entity_poly.pdbx_strand_id
1 'polypeptide(L)'
;MLKSIIILSLCLAASSLSLHARAQDTEGAYTEGPVVQVTYIHVEYGKLAEYVDWLNSTWKPTLEAMRKAGLVIDYKVFRASPKTIDQPNIFIMITFKNMAALDRRTEFEAVANKVIGSTEVQNNARVARTDYRKHLGSELIRELILK
;
A
#
# COMPACT_ATOMS: atom_id res chain seq x y z
N MET A 1 -9.60 -69.51 48.76
CA MET A 1 -9.02 -68.31 49.40
C MET A 1 -8.76 -67.26 48.32
N LEU A 2 -9.64 -66.31 48.23
CA LEU A 2 -9.67 -65.32 47.08
C LEU A 2 -8.98 -64.07 47.63
N LYS A 3 -7.91 -63.65 46.97
CA LYS A 3 -7.27 -62.34 47.25
C LYS A 3 -7.73 -61.34 46.18
N SER A 4 -8.57 -60.41 46.59
CA SER A 4 -9.00 -59.27 45.81
C SER A 4 -7.88 -58.27 45.67
N ILE A 5 -7.47 -57.97 44.43
CA ILE A 5 -6.56 -56.88 44.08
C ILE A 5 -7.42 -55.68 43.66
N ILE A 6 -7.46 -54.66 44.46
CA ILE A 6 -8.10 -53.37 44.11
C ILE A 6 -7.09 -52.55 43.32
N ILE A 7 -7.36 -52.38 42.02
CA ILE A 7 -6.60 -51.47 41.14
C ILE A 7 -7.21 -50.08 41.29
N LEU A 8 -6.49 -49.17 41.95
CA LEU A 8 -6.85 -47.76 42.08
C LEU A 8 -6.46 -47.02 40.78
N SER A 9 -7.44 -46.77 39.94
CA SER A 9 -7.24 -46.00 38.70
C SER A 9 -7.21 -44.52 38.99
N LEU A 10 -6.02 -43.89 38.97
CA LEU A 10 -5.81 -42.47 39.13
C LEU A 10 -6.06 -41.76 37.81
N CYS A 11 -7.26 -41.21 37.63
CA CYS A 11 -7.57 -40.34 36.48
C CYS A 11 -6.86 -39.00 36.61
N LEU A 12 -5.78 -38.82 35.86
CA LEU A 12 -5.09 -37.54 35.71
C LEU A 12 -5.89 -36.65 34.76
N ALA A 13 -6.74 -35.79 35.32
CA ALA A 13 -7.44 -34.78 34.52
C ALA A 13 -6.43 -33.67 34.10
N ALA A 14 -5.91 -33.78 32.92
CA ALA A 14 -5.13 -32.71 32.29
C ALA A 14 -6.07 -31.55 31.93
N SER A 15 -6.14 -30.55 32.80
CA SER A 15 -6.82 -29.29 32.53
C SER A 15 -6.02 -28.50 31.49
N SER A 16 -6.37 -28.64 30.23
CA SER A 16 -5.87 -27.79 29.17
C SER A 16 -6.39 -26.37 29.38
N LEU A 17 -5.57 -25.51 30.01
CA LEU A 17 -5.77 -24.07 29.96
C LEU A 17 -5.55 -23.60 28.52
N SER A 18 -6.63 -23.50 27.79
CA SER A 18 -6.62 -22.78 26.53
C SER A 18 -6.38 -21.30 26.82
N LEU A 19 -5.13 -20.84 26.73
CA LEU A 19 -4.84 -19.41 26.62
C LEU A 19 -5.49 -18.93 25.31
N HIS A 20 -6.72 -18.46 25.42
CA HIS A 20 -7.30 -17.63 24.40
C HIS A 20 -6.53 -16.31 24.45
N ALA A 21 -5.55 -16.16 23.57
CA ALA A 21 -5.02 -14.83 23.24
C ALA A 21 -6.23 -14.03 22.74
N ARG A 22 -6.82 -13.24 23.62
CA ARG A 22 -7.77 -12.20 23.23
C ARG A 22 -6.95 -11.26 22.34
N ALA A 23 -7.13 -11.37 21.01
CA ALA A 23 -6.87 -10.24 20.15
C ALA A 23 -7.67 -9.08 20.76
N GLN A 24 -6.95 -8.05 21.20
CA GLN A 24 -7.55 -6.90 21.83
C GLN A 24 -8.45 -6.27 20.75
N ASP A 25 -9.78 -6.41 20.92
CA ASP A 25 -10.78 -5.84 20.04
C ASP A 25 -10.66 -4.31 20.09
N THR A 26 -9.85 -3.77 19.19
CA THR A 26 -9.79 -2.33 18.93
C THR A 26 -10.99 -1.84 18.09
N GLU A 27 -11.91 -2.74 17.73
CA GLU A 27 -13.11 -2.43 16.93
C GLU A 27 -14.02 -1.33 17.51
N GLY A 28 -13.83 -0.96 18.77
CA GLY A 28 -14.60 0.10 19.43
C GLY A 28 -14.10 1.52 19.17
N ALA A 29 -12.81 1.74 18.91
CA ALA A 29 -12.19 3.07 18.94
C ALA A 29 -12.11 3.74 17.55
N TYR A 30 -12.06 2.97 16.47
CA TYR A 30 -11.98 3.47 15.10
C TYR A 30 -12.57 2.47 14.10
N THR A 31 -12.78 2.92 12.87
CA THR A 31 -13.00 2.05 11.71
C THR A 31 -11.87 2.25 10.70
N GLU A 32 -11.52 1.19 10.01
CA GLU A 32 -10.51 1.25 8.95
C GLU A 32 -11.05 1.97 7.72
N GLY A 33 -10.39 3.06 7.35
CA GLY A 33 -10.67 3.86 6.17
C GLY A 33 -9.92 3.39 4.91
N PRO A 34 -9.85 4.25 3.90
CA PRO A 34 -9.09 4.03 2.68
C PRO A 34 -7.61 3.76 2.93
N VAL A 35 -6.99 3.10 1.96
CA VAL A 35 -5.55 2.86 1.94
C VAL A 35 -4.89 3.86 1.00
N VAL A 36 -3.80 4.48 1.44
CA VAL A 36 -3.04 5.43 0.63
C VAL A 36 -1.65 4.88 0.39
N GLN A 37 -1.27 4.75 -0.88
CA GLN A 37 0.12 4.55 -1.25
C GLN A 37 0.81 5.90 -1.33
N VAL A 38 1.83 6.09 -0.52
CA VAL A 38 2.69 7.28 -0.55
C VAL A 38 3.99 6.90 -1.23
N THR A 39 4.35 7.63 -2.28
CA THR A 39 5.62 7.45 -2.99
C THR A 39 6.50 8.67 -2.80
N TYR A 40 7.73 8.45 -2.43
CA TYR A 40 8.75 9.43 -2.12
C TYR A 40 9.68 9.62 -3.32
N ILE A 41 9.71 10.82 -3.88
CA ILE A 41 10.51 11.15 -5.07
C ILE A 41 11.44 12.31 -4.74
N HIS A 42 12.69 12.18 -5.15
CA HIS A 42 13.62 13.31 -5.24
C HIS A 42 13.79 13.68 -6.72
N VAL A 43 13.43 14.90 -7.07
CA VAL A 43 13.65 15.47 -8.40
C VAL A 43 14.88 16.37 -8.33
N GLU A 44 15.81 16.19 -9.26
CA GLU A 44 17.07 16.91 -9.33
C GLU A 44 16.85 18.43 -9.52
N TYR A 45 17.81 19.22 -9.05
CA TYR A 45 17.73 20.68 -9.15
C TYR A 45 17.56 21.14 -10.61
N GLY A 46 16.63 22.08 -10.84
CA GLY A 46 16.31 22.58 -12.17
C GLY A 46 15.40 21.65 -13.01
N LYS A 47 15.10 20.42 -12.56
CA LYS A 47 14.32 19.42 -13.31
C LYS A 47 12.83 19.33 -12.91
N LEU A 48 12.40 20.18 -11.97
CA LEU A 48 11.03 20.12 -11.47
C LEU A 48 9.98 20.36 -12.58
N ALA A 49 10.21 21.32 -13.47
CA ALA A 49 9.28 21.63 -14.56
C ALA A 49 9.10 20.41 -15.48
N GLU A 50 10.20 19.80 -15.89
CA GLU A 50 10.20 18.59 -16.73
C GLU A 50 9.44 17.43 -16.06
N TYR A 51 9.63 17.25 -14.76
CA TYR A 51 8.90 16.22 -14.02
C TYR A 51 7.40 16.51 -13.91
N VAL A 52 7.03 17.77 -13.66
CA VAL A 52 5.62 18.20 -13.59
C VAL A 52 4.94 18.07 -14.95
N ASP A 53 5.63 18.35 -16.05
CA ASP A 53 5.11 18.16 -17.41
C ASP A 53 4.81 16.68 -17.70
N TRP A 54 5.68 15.76 -17.26
CA TRP A 54 5.41 14.33 -17.32
C TRP A 54 4.22 13.93 -16.43
N LEU A 55 4.12 14.47 -15.22
CA LEU A 55 2.96 14.22 -14.33
C LEU A 55 1.66 14.65 -15.01
N ASN A 56 1.64 15.80 -15.68
CA ASN A 56 0.46 16.32 -16.36
C ASN A 56 0.12 15.55 -17.65
N SER A 57 1.11 15.23 -18.46
CA SER A 57 0.92 14.64 -19.79
C SER A 57 0.70 13.13 -19.76
N THR A 58 1.23 12.41 -18.77
CA THR A 58 1.24 10.95 -18.76
C THR A 58 0.62 10.39 -17.48
N TRP A 59 1.14 10.78 -16.33
CA TRP A 59 0.73 10.18 -15.04
C TRP A 59 -0.73 10.53 -14.69
N LYS A 60 -1.11 11.80 -14.76
CA LYS A 60 -2.47 12.24 -14.45
C LYS A 60 -3.54 11.62 -15.34
N PRO A 61 -3.41 11.58 -16.69
CA PRO A 61 -4.37 10.90 -17.56
C PRO A 61 -4.51 9.41 -17.21
N THR A 62 -3.43 8.75 -16.84
CA THR A 62 -3.45 7.34 -16.40
C THR A 62 -4.26 7.17 -15.12
N LEU A 63 -4.04 8.01 -14.11
CA LEU A 63 -4.79 7.98 -12.84
C LEU A 63 -6.27 8.32 -13.04
N GLU A 64 -6.59 9.26 -13.94
CA GLU A 64 -7.98 9.56 -14.29
C GLU A 64 -8.68 8.37 -14.96
N ALA A 65 -7.98 7.64 -15.82
CA ALA A 65 -8.52 6.41 -16.41
C ALA A 65 -8.72 5.31 -15.35
N MET A 66 -7.78 5.15 -14.42
CA MET A 66 -7.89 4.22 -13.30
C MET A 66 -9.05 4.60 -12.36
N ARG A 67 -9.25 5.89 -12.11
CA ARG A 67 -10.38 6.40 -11.31
C ARG A 67 -11.71 6.11 -11.98
N LYS A 68 -11.83 6.33 -13.28
CA LYS A 68 -13.02 5.98 -14.07
C LYS A 68 -13.31 4.47 -14.06
N ALA A 69 -12.28 3.64 -13.99
CA ALA A 69 -12.39 2.19 -13.88
C ALA A 69 -12.68 1.70 -12.44
N GLY A 70 -12.79 2.61 -11.46
CA GLY A 70 -13.01 2.26 -10.05
C GLY A 70 -11.84 1.52 -9.38
N LEU A 71 -10.63 1.70 -9.91
CA LEU A 71 -9.38 1.14 -9.36
C LEU A 71 -8.76 2.04 -8.29
N VAL A 72 -8.95 3.35 -8.45
CA VAL A 72 -8.41 4.40 -7.59
C VAL A 72 -9.55 5.33 -7.19
N ILE A 73 -9.56 5.81 -5.94
CA ILE A 73 -10.55 6.79 -5.44
C ILE A 73 -10.07 8.21 -5.71
N ASP A 74 -8.82 8.49 -5.33
CA ASP A 74 -8.23 9.83 -5.39
C ASP A 74 -6.71 9.74 -5.58
N TYR A 75 -6.11 10.83 -6.01
CA TYR A 75 -4.65 10.98 -6.07
C TYR A 75 -4.25 12.43 -5.79
N LYS A 76 -3.08 12.61 -5.20
CA LYS A 76 -2.53 13.93 -4.89
C LYS A 76 -1.02 13.95 -5.11
N VAL A 77 -0.51 15.12 -5.48
CA VAL A 77 0.92 15.39 -5.57
C VAL A 77 1.25 16.58 -4.69
N PHE A 78 2.25 16.42 -3.84
CA PHE A 78 2.72 17.47 -2.95
C PHE A 78 4.18 17.78 -3.25
N ARG A 79 4.51 19.06 -3.21
CA ARG A 79 5.88 19.54 -3.19
C ARG A 79 6.31 19.82 -1.77
N ALA A 80 7.49 19.34 -1.38
CA ALA A 80 8.13 19.65 -0.12
C ALA A 80 9.39 20.50 -0.32
N SER A 81 9.80 21.18 0.75
CA SER A 81 11.10 21.83 0.85
C SER A 81 11.99 20.96 1.74
N PRO A 82 12.83 20.08 1.16
CA PRO A 82 13.64 19.14 1.93
C PRO A 82 14.70 19.89 2.74
N LYS A 83 15.04 19.36 3.91
CA LYS A 83 16.12 19.92 4.76
C LYS A 83 17.50 19.43 4.34
N THR A 84 17.57 18.27 3.69
CA THR A 84 18.79 17.65 3.19
C THR A 84 18.58 17.17 1.76
N ILE A 85 19.69 17.00 1.01
CA ILE A 85 19.68 16.60 -0.39
C ILE A 85 19.10 15.19 -0.62
N ASP A 86 19.13 14.33 0.40
CA ASP A 86 18.67 12.95 0.31
C ASP A 86 17.17 12.79 0.62
N GLN A 87 16.51 13.88 1.02
CA GLN A 87 15.08 13.85 1.33
C GLN A 87 14.23 14.01 0.06
N PRO A 88 13.00 13.45 0.06
CA PRO A 88 12.06 13.65 -1.03
C PRO A 88 11.63 15.11 -1.11
N ASN A 89 11.51 15.63 -2.32
CA ASN A 89 10.94 16.96 -2.59
C ASN A 89 9.58 16.87 -3.28
N ILE A 90 9.15 15.66 -3.69
CA ILE A 90 7.81 15.35 -4.22
C ILE A 90 7.26 14.13 -3.50
N PHE A 91 6.00 14.23 -3.08
CA PHE A 91 5.21 13.13 -2.55
C PHE A 91 4.04 12.87 -3.49
N ILE A 92 3.90 11.63 -3.93
CA ILE A 92 2.78 11.18 -4.74
C ILE A 92 1.91 10.29 -3.87
N MET A 93 0.63 10.60 -3.75
CA MET A 93 -0.34 9.81 -2.99
C MET A 93 -1.41 9.28 -3.94
N ILE A 94 -1.69 7.97 -3.84
CA ILE A 94 -2.78 7.30 -4.55
C ILE A 94 -3.66 6.63 -3.51
N THR A 95 -4.95 6.96 -3.51
CA THR A 95 -5.92 6.44 -2.55
C THR A 95 -6.73 5.31 -3.16
N PHE A 96 -6.74 4.17 -2.48
CA PHE A 96 -7.49 2.96 -2.81
C PHE A 96 -8.62 2.74 -1.81
N LYS A 97 -9.71 2.09 -2.23
CA LYS A 97 -10.85 1.82 -1.37
C LYS A 97 -10.47 0.99 -0.13
N ASN A 98 -9.62 -0.02 -0.31
CA ASN A 98 -9.13 -0.92 0.74
C ASN A 98 -7.91 -1.69 0.21
N MET A 99 -7.32 -2.57 1.04
CA MET A 99 -6.18 -3.39 0.65
C MET A 99 -6.49 -4.34 -0.53
N ALA A 100 -7.71 -4.90 -0.59
CA ALA A 100 -8.10 -5.81 -1.67
C ALA A 100 -8.10 -5.13 -3.06
N ALA A 101 -8.23 -3.80 -3.12
CA ALA A 101 -8.10 -3.08 -4.39
C ALA A 101 -6.72 -3.24 -5.03
N LEU A 102 -5.68 -3.50 -4.24
CA LEU A 102 -4.30 -3.69 -4.72
C LEU A 102 -4.08 -5.04 -5.41
N ASP A 103 -4.98 -6.02 -5.21
CA ASP A 103 -4.91 -7.34 -5.85
C ASP A 103 -5.37 -7.30 -7.31
N ARG A 104 -6.01 -6.22 -7.75
CA ARG A 104 -6.54 -6.04 -9.11
C ARG A 104 -5.46 -5.70 -10.14
N ARG A 105 -4.28 -6.32 -10.07
CA ARG A 105 -3.09 -6.00 -10.88
C ARG A 105 -3.34 -6.03 -12.37
N THR A 106 -4.02 -7.07 -12.85
CA THR A 106 -4.33 -7.23 -14.29
C THR A 106 -5.16 -6.08 -14.83
N GLU A 107 -6.08 -5.55 -14.04
CA GLU A 107 -6.92 -4.42 -14.43
C GLU A 107 -6.10 -3.11 -14.46
N PHE A 108 -5.21 -2.90 -13.47
CA PHE A 108 -4.28 -1.77 -13.49
C PHE A 108 -3.39 -1.79 -14.72
N GLU A 109 -2.83 -2.95 -15.05
CA GLU A 109 -1.99 -3.13 -16.24
C GLU A 109 -2.77 -2.87 -17.53
N ALA A 110 -4.00 -3.38 -17.65
CA ALA A 110 -4.85 -3.16 -18.81
C ALA A 110 -5.14 -1.67 -19.04
N VAL A 111 -5.45 -0.93 -17.97
CA VAL A 111 -5.68 0.52 -18.06
C VAL A 111 -4.39 1.26 -18.43
N ALA A 112 -3.26 0.93 -17.78
CA ALA A 112 -1.97 1.54 -18.06
C ALA A 112 -1.53 1.30 -19.52
N ASN A 113 -1.68 0.05 -20.00
CA ASN A 113 -1.36 -0.31 -21.39
C ASN A 113 -2.21 0.46 -22.42
N LYS A 114 -3.47 0.69 -22.10
CA LYS A 114 -4.38 1.45 -22.96
C LYS A 114 -4.02 2.94 -23.07
N VAL A 115 -3.51 3.53 -21.98
CA VAL A 115 -3.22 4.97 -21.91
C VAL A 115 -1.79 5.30 -22.32
N ILE A 116 -0.81 4.50 -21.88
CA ILE A 116 0.62 4.78 -22.06
C ILE A 116 1.21 3.96 -23.21
N GLY A 117 0.71 2.75 -23.41
CA GLY A 117 1.27 1.77 -24.34
C GLY A 117 1.78 0.54 -23.60
N SER A 118 2.49 -0.34 -24.33
CA SER A 118 2.95 -1.63 -23.80
C SER A 118 3.83 -1.49 -22.53
N THR A 119 3.94 -2.58 -21.79
CA THR A 119 4.83 -2.66 -20.60
C THR A 119 6.27 -2.28 -20.97
N GLU A 120 6.74 -2.60 -22.18
CA GLU A 120 8.07 -2.21 -22.65
C GLU A 120 8.20 -0.69 -22.77
N VAL A 121 7.23 -0.02 -23.40
CA VAL A 121 7.18 1.45 -23.51
C VAL A 121 7.20 2.10 -22.13
N GLN A 122 6.40 1.57 -21.20
CA GLN A 122 6.35 2.06 -19.82
C GLN A 122 7.69 1.88 -19.09
N ASN A 123 8.37 0.75 -19.27
CA ASN A 123 9.66 0.48 -18.64
C ASN A 123 10.76 1.40 -19.23
N ASN A 124 10.83 1.56 -20.54
CA ASN A 124 11.79 2.47 -21.19
C ASN A 124 11.59 3.91 -20.70
N ALA A 125 10.34 4.37 -20.63
CA ALA A 125 10.03 5.68 -20.09
C ALA A 125 10.36 5.81 -18.60
N ARG A 126 10.27 4.73 -17.82
CA ARG A 126 10.68 4.72 -16.40
C ARG A 126 12.18 4.87 -16.25
N VAL A 127 12.95 4.13 -17.07
CA VAL A 127 14.41 4.22 -17.08
C VAL A 127 14.86 5.61 -17.49
N ALA A 128 14.33 6.19 -18.56
CA ALA A 128 14.67 7.54 -19.03
C ALA A 128 14.47 8.62 -17.93
N ARG A 129 13.51 8.44 -17.03
CA ARG A 129 13.28 9.38 -15.93
C ARG A 129 14.27 9.24 -14.78
N THR A 130 15.10 8.19 -14.72
CA THR A 130 16.12 8.05 -13.68
C THR A 130 17.23 9.10 -13.81
N ASP A 131 17.37 9.72 -14.97
CA ASP A 131 18.37 10.76 -15.23
C ASP A 131 18.13 12.05 -14.42
N TYR A 132 16.87 12.28 -14.02
CA TYR A 132 16.51 13.52 -13.33
C TYR A 132 15.63 13.32 -12.09
N ARG A 133 15.28 12.07 -11.74
CA ARG A 133 14.55 11.76 -10.50
C ARG A 133 15.02 10.47 -9.87
N LYS A 134 14.99 10.42 -8.54
CA LYS A 134 15.23 9.22 -7.75
C LYS A 134 13.93 8.80 -7.06
N HIS A 135 13.61 7.52 -7.13
CA HIS A 135 12.57 6.91 -6.33
C HIS A 135 13.18 6.49 -5.00
N LEU A 136 12.81 7.17 -3.91
CA LEU A 136 13.38 6.95 -2.57
C LEU A 136 12.65 5.85 -1.78
N GLY A 137 11.46 5.44 -2.24
CA GLY A 137 10.66 4.39 -1.62
C GLY A 137 9.16 4.66 -1.74
N SER A 138 8.39 3.70 -1.27
CA SER A 138 6.92 3.82 -1.13
C SER A 138 6.47 3.09 0.11
N GLU A 139 5.39 3.57 0.71
CA GLU A 139 4.72 2.90 1.82
C GLU A 139 3.21 2.89 1.61
N LEU A 140 2.54 1.97 2.28
CA LEU A 140 1.08 1.94 2.38
C LEU A 140 0.70 2.40 3.79
N ILE A 141 -0.11 3.43 3.86
CA ILE A 141 -0.72 3.91 5.10
C ILE A 141 -2.22 3.71 5.03
N ARG A 142 -2.87 3.56 6.18
CA ARG A 142 -4.31 3.39 6.27
C ARG A 142 -4.91 4.47 7.15
N GLU A 143 -5.97 5.08 6.67
CA GLU A 143 -6.75 6.00 7.48
C GLU A 143 -7.44 5.27 8.62
N LEU A 144 -7.38 5.82 9.82
CA LEU A 144 -8.16 5.40 10.96
C LEU A 144 -9.24 6.44 11.21
N ILE A 145 -10.49 6.07 10.96
CA ILE A 145 -11.64 6.93 11.19
C ILE A 145 -12.03 6.80 12.66
N LEU A 146 -11.66 7.79 13.46
CA LEU A 146 -11.94 7.82 14.90
C LEU A 146 -13.44 7.98 15.14
N LYS A 147 -13.94 7.34 16.21
CA LYS A 147 -15.35 7.37 16.63
C LYS A 147 -15.56 8.34 17.78
#